data_5da9f93345df87907d9c00f1d787602d
#
_entry.id   5da9f93345df87907d9c00f1d787602d
#
_cell.length_a   1.000
_cell.length_b   1.000
_cell.length_c   1.000
_cell.angle_alpha   90.00
_cell.angle_beta   90.00
_cell.angle_gamma   90.00
#
_symmetry.space_group_name_H-M   'P 1'
#
loop_
_entity.id
_entity.type
_entity.pdbx_description
1 polymer ?
#
loop_
_entity_poly.entity_id
_entity_poly.type
_entity_poly.pdbx_seq_one_letter_code
_entity_poly.pdbx_strand_id
1 'polypeptide(L)'
;MLPVIWSRRARHDLGVTLAFIRQRSPVGAANINSLIRTSIEKLPQFPYLHREGREPGAREAVVHPNYIYVYAVREDAIHILRVLHSRQHYP
;
A
#
# COMPACT_ATOMS: atom_id res chain seq x y z
N MET A 1 3.09 -8.10 -18.35
CA MET A 1 2.57 -7.55 -17.09
C MET A 1 3.31 -6.26 -16.74
N LEU A 2 2.59 -5.32 -16.16
CA LEU A 2 3.21 -4.07 -15.72
C LEU A 2 4.10 -4.30 -14.50
N PRO A 3 5.27 -3.65 -14.46
CA PRO A 3 6.09 -3.67 -13.24
C PRO A 3 5.43 -2.86 -12.14
N VAL A 4 5.85 -3.11 -10.89
CA VAL A 4 5.42 -2.34 -9.74
C VAL A 4 6.55 -1.42 -9.32
N ILE A 5 6.24 -0.13 -9.19
CA ILE A 5 7.20 0.89 -8.78
C ILE A 5 6.67 1.54 -7.50
N TRP A 6 7.50 1.58 -6.48
CA TRP A 6 7.19 2.27 -5.23
C TRP A 6 7.63 3.73 -5.33
N SER A 7 6.72 4.65 -4.99
CA SER A 7 7.11 6.04 -4.83
C SER A 7 8.03 6.20 -3.62
N ARG A 8 8.81 7.27 -3.61
CA ARG A 8 9.64 7.60 -2.45
C ARG A 8 8.77 7.76 -1.20
N ARG A 9 7.64 8.42 -1.34
CA ARG A 9 6.71 8.66 -0.23
C ARG A 9 6.12 7.37 0.32
N ALA A 10 5.74 6.44 -0.53
CA ALA A 10 5.22 5.15 -0.09
C ALA A 10 6.28 4.34 0.67
N ARG A 11 7.52 4.38 0.24
CA ARG A 11 8.62 3.73 0.95
C ARG A 11 8.83 4.34 2.34
N HIS A 12 8.79 5.66 2.41
CA HIS A 12 8.88 6.38 3.67
C HIS A 12 7.71 6.02 4.59
N ASP A 13 6.49 6.05 4.06
CA ASP A 13 5.29 5.69 4.80
C ASP A 13 5.41 4.29 5.41
N LEU A 14 5.85 3.32 4.61
CA LEU A 14 5.99 1.94 5.09
C LEU A 14 7.02 1.85 6.20
N GLY A 15 8.17 2.50 6.03
CA GLY A 15 9.22 2.52 7.05
C GLY A 15 8.72 3.09 8.38
N VAL A 16 8.03 4.22 8.33
CA VAL A 16 7.47 4.86 9.53
C VAL A 16 6.41 3.97 10.19
N THR A 17 5.51 3.40 9.40
CA THR A 17 4.46 2.51 9.88
C THR A 17 5.05 1.29 10.59
N LEU A 18 6.01 0.63 9.97
CA LEU A 18 6.61 -0.58 10.54
C LEU A 18 7.44 -0.27 11.78
N ALA A 19 8.15 0.86 11.81
CA ALA A 19 8.90 1.28 12.98
C ALA A 19 7.99 1.53 14.17
N PHE A 20 6.84 2.19 13.93
CA PHE A 20 5.84 2.45 14.96
C PHE A 20 5.28 1.15 15.53
N ILE A 21 4.88 0.21 14.68
CA ILE A 21 4.31 -1.06 15.11
C ILE A 21 5.36 -1.90 15.85
N ARG A 22 6.60 -1.89 15.36
CA ARG A 22 7.70 -2.70 15.93
C ARG A 22 7.99 -2.33 17.38
N GLN A 23 7.78 -1.08 17.76
CA GLN A 23 7.96 -0.65 19.14
C GLN A 23 7.03 -1.39 20.10
N ARG A 24 5.87 -1.81 19.61
CA ARG A 24 4.86 -2.53 20.41
C ARG A 24 4.89 -4.02 20.16
N SER A 25 5.13 -4.42 18.91
CA SER A 25 5.09 -5.82 18.49
C SER A 25 5.95 -6.05 17.25
N PRO A 26 7.15 -6.61 17.39
CA PRO A 26 7.94 -7.02 16.22
C PRO A 26 7.20 -8.01 15.33
N VAL A 27 6.42 -8.93 15.92
CA VAL A 27 5.60 -9.89 15.16
C VAL A 27 4.50 -9.16 14.39
N GLY A 28 3.85 -8.19 15.03
CA GLY A 28 2.83 -7.36 14.39
C GLY A 28 3.38 -6.60 13.19
N ALA A 29 4.57 -6.02 13.32
CA ALA A 29 5.22 -5.33 12.21
C ALA A 29 5.52 -6.27 11.05
N ALA A 30 6.05 -7.46 11.33
CA ALA A 30 6.31 -8.46 10.30
C ALA A 30 5.02 -8.90 9.60
N ASN A 31 3.94 -9.08 10.34
CA ASN A 31 2.65 -9.46 9.77
C ASN A 31 2.09 -8.39 8.85
N ILE A 32 2.11 -7.13 9.25
CA ILE A 32 1.63 -6.02 8.40
C ILE A 32 2.49 -5.90 7.14
N ASN A 33 3.80 -5.96 7.28
CA ASN A 33 4.69 -5.92 6.12
C ASN A 33 4.37 -7.05 5.13
N SER A 34 4.15 -8.26 5.64
CA SER A 34 3.82 -9.42 4.81
C SER A 34 2.48 -9.23 4.09
N LEU A 35 1.45 -8.76 4.79
CA LEU A 35 0.14 -8.50 4.19
C LEU A 35 0.22 -7.49 3.05
N ILE A 36 0.95 -6.40 3.26
CA ILE A 36 1.12 -5.36 2.25
C ILE A 36 1.84 -5.92 1.03
N ARG A 37 2.97 -6.59 1.24
CA ARG A 37 3.80 -7.09 0.12
C ARG A 37 3.10 -8.20 -0.65
N THR A 38 2.42 -9.11 0.03
CA THR A 38 1.67 -10.18 -0.61
C THR A 38 0.55 -9.63 -1.48
N SER A 39 -0.16 -8.61 -0.98
CA SER A 39 -1.20 -7.94 -1.75
C SER A 39 -0.64 -7.28 -3.00
N ILE A 40 0.47 -6.55 -2.86
CA ILE A 40 1.10 -5.83 -3.98
C ILE A 40 1.60 -6.81 -5.05
N GLU A 41 2.12 -7.97 -4.66
CA GLU A 41 2.60 -8.99 -5.60
C GLU A 41 1.50 -9.47 -6.55
N LYS A 42 0.25 -9.37 -6.16
CA LYS A 42 -0.90 -9.78 -6.98
C LYS A 42 -1.35 -8.71 -7.96
N LEU A 43 -0.96 -7.46 -7.77
CA LEU A 43 -1.42 -6.36 -8.60
C LEU A 43 -1.10 -6.51 -10.09
N PRO A 44 0.07 -6.99 -10.51
CA PRO A 44 0.33 -7.16 -11.95
C PRO A 44 -0.66 -8.09 -12.64
N GLN A 45 -1.18 -9.08 -11.92
CA GLN A 45 -2.16 -10.02 -12.44
C GLN A 45 -3.59 -9.48 -12.31
N PHE A 46 -3.88 -8.72 -11.25
CA PHE A 46 -5.23 -8.20 -10.95
C PHE A 46 -5.16 -6.71 -10.59
N PRO A 47 -4.77 -5.83 -11.53
CA PRO A 47 -4.51 -4.42 -11.18
C PRO A 47 -5.76 -3.65 -10.78
N TYR A 48 -6.94 -4.08 -11.18
CA TYR A 48 -8.19 -3.37 -10.88
C TYR A 48 -9.05 -4.08 -9.83
N LEU A 49 -8.47 -5.00 -9.07
CA LEU A 49 -9.20 -5.76 -8.06
C LEU A 49 -9.73 -4.89 -6.92
N HIS A 50 -8.97 -3.86 -6.53
CA HIS A 50 -9.30 -3.05 -5.37
C HIS A 50 -10.18 -1.86 -5.74
N ARG A 51 -10.84 -1.28 -4.72
CA ARG A 51 -11.80 -0.19 -4.90
C ARG A 51 -11.14 1.09 -5.41
N GLU A 52 -11.95 1.95 -6.00
CA GLU A 52 -11.51 3.30 -6.36
C GLU A 52 -11.17 4.08 -5.10
N GLY A 53 -10.11 4.90 -5.19
CA GLY A 53 -9.67 5.74 -4.10
C GLY A 53 -10.34 7.10 -4.07
N ARG A 54 -9.92 7.92 -3.13
CA ARG A 54 -10.45 9.28 -2.93
C ARG A 54 -10.01 10.25 -4.01
N GLU A 55 -8.89 9.97 -4.66
CA GLU A 55 -8.42 10.75 -5.80
C GLU A 55 -8.77 10.04 -7.11
N PRO A 56 -9.17 10.80 -8.16
CA PRO A 56 -9.36 10.20 -9.48
C PRO A 56 -8.10 9.51 -9.97
N GLY A 57 -8.26 8.30 -10.49
CA GLY A 57 -7.15 7.51 -11.01
C GLY A 57 -6.37 6.73 -9.99
N ALA A 58 -6.69 6.87 -8.70
CA ALA A 58 -6.07 6.09 -7.64
C ALA A 58 -7.03 5.03 -7.10
N ARG A 59 -6.45 3.94 -6.58
CA ARG A 59 -7.19 2.85 -5.94
C ARG A 59 -6.65 2.60 -4.56
N GLU A 60 -7.50 2.04 -3.70
CA GLU A 60 -7.16 1.74 -2.30
C GLU A 60 -7.28 0.25 -2.06
N ALA A 61 -6.21 -0.35 -1.57
CA ALA A 61 -6.21 -1.73 -1.15
C ALA A 61 -6.24 -1.80 0.38
N VAL A 62 -7.31 -2.36 0.92
CA VAL A 62 -7.44 -2.56 2.37
C VAL A 62 -6.81 -3.90 2.71
N VAL A 63 -5.64 -3.87 3.33
CA VAL A 63 -4.90 -5.10 3.68
C VAL A 63 -5.13 -5.53 5.13
N HIS A 64 -5.64 -4.61 5.95
CA HIS A 64 -5.91 -4.81 7.37
C HIS A 64 -6.94 -3.76 7.78
N PRO A 65 -7.77 -3.98 8.80
CA PRO A 65 -8.72 -2.95 9.23
C PRO A 65 -8.10 -1.58 9.49
N ASN A 66 -6.83 -1.54 9.89
CA ASN A 66 -6.14 -0.31 10.21
C ASN A 66 -5.19 0.20 9.13
N TYR A 67 -4.93 -0.56 8.06
CA TYR A 67 -3.92 -0.18 7.08
C TYR A 67 -4.38 -0.39 5.66
N ILE A 68 -4.11 0.62 4.84
CA ILE A 68 -4.38 0.59 3.40
C ILE A 68 -3.12 1.03 2.66
N TYR A 69 -3.03 0.66 1.39
CA TYR A 69 -2.10 1.33 0.49
C TYR A 69 -2.88 1.92 -0.69
N VAL A 70 -2.34 2.99 -1.24
CA VAL A 70 -2.91 3.69 -2.39
C VAL A 70 -2.01 3.46 -3.58
N TYR A 71 -2.59 3.09 -4.72
CA TYR A 71 -1.82 2.84 -5.94
C TYR A 71 -2.56 3.38 -7.15
N ALA A 72 -1.83 3.54 -8.25
CA ALA A 72 -2.39 3.92 -9.54
C ALA A 72 -1.86 2.97 -10.62
N VAL A 73 -2.75 2.54 -11.50
CA VAL A 73 -2.38 1.75 -12.67
C VAL A 73 -2.16 2.73 -13.81
N ARG A 74 -0.93 2.82 -14.28
CA ARG A 74 -0.55 3.72 -15.36
C ARG A 74 -0.04 2.92 -16.54
N GLU A 75 0.22 3.61 -17.64
CA GLU A 75 0.62 2.99 -18.89
C GLU A 75 1.95 2.24 -18.75
N ASP A 76 2.88 2.78 -17.98
CA ASP A 76 4.23 2.23 -17.81
C ASP A 76 4.36 1.24 -16.67
N ALA A 77 3.57 1.42 -15.59
CA ALA A 77 3.75 0.68 -14.35
C ALA A 77 2.56 0.82 -13.42
N ILE A 78 2.52 -0.03 -12.42
CA ILE A 78 1.65 0.14 -11.25
C ILE A 78 2.47 0.89 -10.21
N HIS A 79 2.00 2.09 -9.85
CA HIS A 79 2.71 2.96 -8.91
C HIS A 79 2.10 2.85 -7.53
N ILE A 80 2.89 2.44 -6.54
CA ILE A 80 2.47 2.47 -5.14
C ILE A 80 2.73 3.89 -4.64
N LEU A 81 1.66 4.60 -4.29
CA LEU A 81 1.70 6.03 -4.01
C LEU A 81 1.83 6.35 -2.52
N ARG A 82 1.10 5.62 -1.68
CA ARG A 82 1.06 5.84 -0.23
C ARG A 82 0.84 4.53 0.51
N VAL A 83 1.31 4.48 1.76
CA VAL A 83 0.90 3.48 2.74
C VAL A 83 0.38 4.25 3.94
N LEU A 84 -0.85 3.96 4.38
CA LEU A 84 -1.56 4.81 5.33
C LEU A 84 -2.27 3.99 6.39
N HIS A 85 -2.43 4.58 7.57
CA HIS A 85 -3.46 4.12 8.49
C HIS A 85 -4.82 4.42 7.86
N SER A 86 -5.79 3.51 8.03
CA SER A 86 -7.10 3.64 7.39
C SER A 86 -7.85 4.95 7.74
N ARG A 87 -7.49 5.58 8.84
CA ARG A 87 -8.10 6.84 9.30
C ARG A 87 -7.36 8.09 8.86
N GLN A 88 -6.20 7.95 8.22
CA GLN A 88 -5.46 9.12 7.74
C GLN A 88 -6.18 9.75 6.57
N HIS A 89 -6.09 11.07 6.51
CA HIS A 89 -6.57 11.83 5.36
C HIS A 89 -5.48 11.93 4.31
N TYR A 90 -5.88 11.76 3.04
CA TYR A 90 -5.03 12.03 1.90
C TYR A 90 -5.92 12.59 0.78
N PRO A 91 -5.51 13.23 -0.22
CA PRO A 91 -4.16 13.23 -0.75
C PRO A 91 -3.12 13.83 0.17
#